data_8eb5b4d3a421a1dc72b118c46a8fc2da
#
_entry.id   8eb5b4d3a421a1dc72b118c46a8fc2da
#
_cell.length_a   1.000
_cell.length_b   1.000
_cell.length_c   1.000
_cell.angle_alpha   90.00
_cell.angle_beta   90.00
_cell.angle_gamma   90.00
#
_symmetry.space_group_name_H-M   'P 1'
#
loop_
_entity.id
_entity.type
_entity.pdbx_description
1 polymer ?
#
loop_
_entity_poly.entity_id
_entity_poly.type
_entity_poly.pdbx_seq_one_letter_code
_entity_poly.pdbx_strand_id
1 'polypeptide(L)'
;MTDEEYMQRALELAMRGAGWVNPNPLVGAVVVRDGRIIGEGWHPAFGELHAERQALADCRQRGEATEGATIYVTLEPCCHTGKTPPCTEALIEAGIARVVMGAPDPNPKVDGGGVAQLQAAGIEVVQGVLVEECQEINRAFFHYIETGKPYVILKYAMTLDGKIATRSGKSKWITGEEARKRVHADRQRYAAIMVGVNTVIKDDPLLTCRLDSFESSDVEELQVVDESDFEDLLEREMAEDEAAFEADLEGCADSTLRGFGTFKPRCSNPIRIICDTRLRTPLDSQVVRTAAEIPTYIATCERDLEKHLPYRERECDIIVVPEAAGHVDIEILMEKLGELGIDSVIVEGGAEINWSVLAYEVVSCVQAYVAPKIFGGAAAPSPVGGLGVEAPKYAIELSDPKVTQLGRDLLIECEVK
;
A
#
# COMPACT_ATOMS: atom_id res chain seq x y z
N MET A 1 -3.45 7.15 31.73
CA MET A 1 -3.80 6.49 30.44
C MET A 1 -3.92 5.00 30.69
N THR A 2 -4.80 4.32 29.98
CA THR A 2 -4.98 2.86 30.04
C THR A 2 -3.97 2.16 29.11
N ASP A 3 -3.89 0.81 29.17
CA ASP A 3 -3.05 0.04 28.25
C ASP A 3 -3.49 0.25 26.78
N GLU A 4 -4.81 0.37 26.52
CA GLU A 4 -5.35 0.63 25.19
C GLU A 4 -4.97 2.03 24.68
N GLU A 5 -4.97 3.06 25.53
CA GLU A 5 -4.58 4.42 25.12
C GLU A 5 -3.10 4.50 24.74
N TYR A 6 -2.20 3.78 25.44
CA TYR A 6 -0.79 3.69 25.06
C TYR A 6 -0.59 2.85 23.81
N MET A 7 -1.34 1.75 23.65
CA MET A 7 -1.31 0.94 22.43
C MET A 7 -1.84 1.70 21.21
N GLN A 8 -2.90 2.52 21.40
CA GLN A 8 -3.39 3.40 20.34
C GLN A 8 -2.31 4.39 19.90
N ARG A 9 -1.53 4.93 20.84
CA ARG A 9 -0.38 5.77 20.50
C ARG A 9 0.69 5.01 19.73
N ALA A 10 0.98 3.77 20.09
CA ALA A 10 1.91 2.91 19.35
C ALA A 10 1.41 2.64 17.92
N LEU A 11 0.11 2.42 17.71
CA LEU A 11 -0.51 2.27 16.39
C LEU A 11 -0.35 3.53 15.52
N GLU A 12 -0.53 4.73 16.10
CA GLU A 12 -0.30 6.00 15.39
C GLU A 12 1.17 6.13 14.92
N LEU A 13 2.11 5.73 15.78
CA LEU A 13 3.54 5.72 15.44
C LEU A 13 3.85 4.70 14.35
N ALA A 14 3.28 3.50 14.41
CA ALA A 14 3.47 2.46 13.41
C ALA A 14 3.13 2.95 12.00
N MET A 15 2.05 3.70 11.85
CA MET A 15 1.60 4.25 10.55
C MET A 15 2.59 5.22 9.90
N ARG A 16 3.55 5.78 10.63
CA ARG A 16 4.61 6.62 10.06
C ARG A 16 5.59 5.86 9.18
N GLY A 17 5.67 4.53 9.34
CA GLY A 17 6.48 3.66 8.49
C GLY A 17 5.78 3.21 7.20
N ALA A 18 4.51 3.60 6.98
CA ALA A 18 3.72 3.14 5.83
C ALA A 18 4.39 3.51 4.49
N GLY A 19 4.56 2.51 3.62
CA GLY A 19 5.21 2.64 2.32
C GLY A 19 6.74 2.61 2.34
N TRP A 20 7.37 2.54 3.51
CA TRP A 20 8.83 2.51 3.64
C TRP A 20 9.37 1.20 4.21
N VAL A 21 8.54 0.47 4.95
CA VAL A 21 8.96 -0.75 5.65
C VAL A 21 8.82 -2.02 4.82
N ASN A 22 8.03 -2.01 3.73
CA ASN A 22 7.74 -3.20 2.93
C ASN A 22 9.01 -4.00 2.56
N PRO A 23 9.03 -5.32 2.68
CA PRO A 23 7.97 -6.21 3.15
C PRO A 23 7.91 -6.42 4.67
N ASN A 24 8.59 -5.60 5.48
CA ASN A 24 8.52 -5.67 6.94
C ASN A 24 7.17 -5.13 7.46
N PRO A 25 6.76 -5.52 8.69
CA PRO A 25 5.52 -5.01 9.29
C PRO A 25 5.65 -3.55 9.74
N LEU A 26 4.49 -2.90 9.82
CA LEU A 26 4.32 -1.62 10.49
C LEU A 26 4.34 -1.85 12.00
N VAL A 27 5.35 -1.36 12.69
CA VAL A 27 5.49 -1.51 14.14
C VAL A 27 5.72 -0.16 14.79
N GLY A 28 5.03 0.08 15.88
CA GLY A 28 5.22 1.23 16.76
C GLY A 28 5.42 0.78 18.20
N ALA A 29 6.18 1.56 18.96
CA ALA A 29 6.48 1.27 20.35
C ALA A 29 6.46 2.53 21.21
N VAL A 30 5.97 2.41 22.44
CA VAL A 30 5.89 3.48 23.45
C VAL A 30 6.43 2.96 24.79
N VAL A 31 7.41 3.65 25.36
CA VAL A 31 7.96 3.34 26.68
C VAL A 31 7.35 4.26 27.74
N VAL A 32 6.82 3.67 28.80
CA VAL A 32 6.08 4.37 29.86
C VAL A 32 6.68 4.06 31.22
N ARG A 33 6.89 5.10 32.02
CA ARG A 33 7.25 4.98 33.43
C ARG A 33 6.47 5.99 34.28
N ASP A 34 5.94 5.52 35.41
CA ASP A 34 5.13 6.33 36.33
C ASP A 34 3.95 7.05 35.63
N GLY A 35 3.29 6.37 34.66
CA GLY A 35 2.16 6.90 33.90
C GLY A 35 2.52 7.96 32.85
N ARG A 36 3.81 8.20 32.59
CA ARG A 36 4.33 9.18 31.62
C ARG A 36 5.07 8.47 30.49
N ILE A 37 4.82 8.86 29.26
CA ILE A 37 5.59 8.44 28.09
C ILE A 37 7.01 9.03 28.20
N ILE A 38 8.03 8.18 28.21
CA ILE A 38 9.43 8.54 28.32
C ILE A 38 10.22 8.28 27.03
N GLY A 39 9.64 7.51 26.06
CA GLY A 39 10.23 7.31 24.75
C GLY A 39 9.21 6.75 23.78
N GLU A 40 9.39 7.08 22.50
CA GLU A 40 8.53 6.68 21.40
C GLU A 40 9.38 6.22 20.21
N GLY A 41 8.90 5.23 19.47
CA GLY A 41 9.59 4.72 18.30
C GLY A 41 8.65 4.05 17.31
N TRP A 42 9.08 3.94 16.07
CA TRP A 42 8.44 3.16 15.03
C TRP A 42 9.51 2.56 14.13
N HIS A 43 9.16 1.57 13.31
CA HIS A 43 10.04 1.07 12.25
C HIS A 43 9.98 2.04 11.07
N PRO A 44 11.05 2.84 10.79
CA PRO A 44 10.94 3.93 9.81
C PRO A 44 11.04 3.45 8.36
N ALA A 45 11.90 2.45 8.09
CA ALA A 45 12.11 1.91 6.75
C ALA A 45 12.75 0.52 6.79
N PHE A 46 12.63 -0.23 5.69
CA PHE A 46 13.25 -1.54 5.54
C PHE A 46 14.78 -1.49 5.76
N GLY A 47 15.25 -2.29 6.73
CA GLY A 47 16.67 -2.37 7.09
C GLY A 47 17.12 -1.42 8.20
N GLU A 48 16.28 -0.47 8.62
CA GLU A 48 16.51 0.41 9.74
C GLU A 48 16.14 -0.25 11.09
N LEU A 49 16.37 0.45 12.20
CA LEU A 49 16.07 -0.06 13.54
C LEU A 49 14.58 -0.35 13.72
N HIS A 50 14.26 -1.42 14.44
CA HIS A 50 12.90 -1.75 14.84
C HIS A 50 12.35 -0.74 15.86
N ALA A 51 11.03 -0.69 16.00
CA ALA A 51 10.30 0.27 16.82
C ALA A 51 10.75 0.29 18.27
N GLU A 52 10.98 -0.89 18.87
CA GLU A 52 11.42 -1.03 20.26
C GLU A 52 12.80 -0.39 20.46
N ARG A 53 13.74 -0.64 19.55
CA ARG A 53 15.08 -0.07 19.61
C ARG A 53 15.06 1.44 19.38
N GLN A 54 14.18 1.95 18.52
CA GLN A 54 13.95 3.39 18.33
C GLN A 54 13.39 4.02 19.62
N ALA A 55 12.38 3.41 20.24
CA ALA A 55 11.80 3.90 21.50
C ALA A 55 12.81 3.94 22.64
N LEU A 56 13.68 2.90 22.77
CA LEU A 56 14.76 2.89 23.74
C LEU A 56 15.85 3.94 23.42
N ALA A 57 16.12 4.20 22.16
CA ALA A 57 17.04 5.25 21.74
C ALA A 57 16.48 6.64 22.08
N ASP A 58 15.19 6.87 21.88
CA ASP A 58 14.51 8.11 22.25
C ASP A 58 14.56 8.36 23.77
N CYS A 59 14.33 7.31 24.59
CA CYS A 59 14.53 7.41 26.06
C CYS A 59 15.93 7.90 26.40
N ARG A 60 16.96 7.35 25.77
CA ARG A 60 18.36 7.75 26.01
C ARG A 60 18.61 9.20 25.59
N GLN A 61 18.08 9.64 24.45
CA GLN A 61 18.21 11.02 23.99
C GLN A 61 17.53 12.01 24.94
N ARG A 62 16.42 11.62 25.53
CA ARG A 62 15.69 12.44 26.54
C ARG A 62 16.32 12.38 27.93
N GLY A 63 17.36 11.56 28.13
CA GLY A 63 17.98 11.35 29.46
C GLY A 63 17.12 10.58 30.43
N GLU A 64 16.17 9.78 29.94
CA GLU A 64 15.23 9.00 30.73
C GLU A 64 15.77 7.57 30.97
N ALA A 65 15.68 7.10 32.20
CA ALA A 65 16.03 5.72 32.54
C ALA A 65 14.89 4.78 32.25
N THR A 66 15.19 3.64 31.64
CA THR A 66 14.22 2.61 31.22
C THR A 66 14.00 1.49 32.25
N GLU A 67 14.85 1.41 33.27
CA GLU A 67 14.75 0.42 34.34
C GLU A 67 13.39 0.45 35.02
N GLY A 68 12.70 -0.69 35.08
CA GLY A 68 11.38 -0.82 35.69
C GLY A 68 10.23 -0.26 34.83
N ALA A 69 10.49 0.24 33.62
CA ALA A 69 9.47 0.78 32.73
C ALA A 69 8.61 -0.31 32.07
N THR A 70 7.47 0.11 31.52
CA THR A 70 6.60 -0.70 30.65
C THR A 70 6.80 -0.26 29.19
N ILE A 71 6.93 -1.21 28.27
CA ILE A 71 6.86 -0.93 26.82
C ILE A 71 5.58 -1.48 26.21
N TYR A 72 4.94 -0.68 25.38
CA TYR A 72 3.81 -1.04 24.52
C TYR A 72 4.31 -1.19 23.10
N VAL A 73 4.02 -2.30 22.45
CA VAL A 73 4.46 -2.59 21.07
C VAL A 73 3.34 -3.25 20.28
N THR A 74 3.13 -2.82 19.06
CA THR A 74 1.98 -3.27 18.24
C THR A 74 2.11 -4.71 17.73
N LEU A 75 3.32 -5.29 17.72
CA LEU A 75 3.62 -6.64 17.26
C LEU A 75 4.57 -7.33 18.24
N GLU A 76 4.56 -8.66 18.33
CA GLU A 76 5.48 -9.44 19.13
C GLU A 76 6.94 -9.08 18.85
N PRO A 77 7.76 -8.75 19.88
CA PRO A 77 9.17 -8.43 19.71
C PRO A 77 9.97 -9.60 19.14
N CYS A 78 10.77 -9.35 18.11
CA CYS A 78 11.57 -10.39 17.48
C CYS A 78 12.62 -10.98 18.41
N CYS A 79 12.80 -12.32 18.35
CA CYS A 79 13.71 -13.10 19.18
C CYS A 79 14.87 -13.73 18.39
N HIS A 80 14.98 -13.47 17.09
CA HIS A 80 16.03 -14.00 16.23
C HIS A 80 16.92 -12.88 15.68
N THR A 81 18.19 -13.19 15.43
CA THR A 81 19.12 -12.27 14.77
C THR A 81 18.82 -12.23 13.27
N GLY A 82 18.34 -11.07 12.81
CA GLY A 82 18.15 -10.75 11.41
C GLY A 82 19.28 -9.84 10.90
N LYS A 83 18.92 -8.74 10.24
CA LYS A 83 19.85 -7.63 9.91
C LYS A 83 20.25 -6.84 11.16
N THR A 84 19.41 -6.86 12.19
CA THR A 84 19.65 -6.27 13.51
C THR A 84 19.60 -7.35 14.60
N PRO A 85 20.26 -7.17 15.76
CA PRO A 85 20.12 -8.06 16.90
C PRO A 85 18.66 -8.08 17.41
N PRO A 86 18.24 -9.17 18.11
CA PRO A 86 16.87 -9.33 18.60
C PRO A 86 16.38 -8.15 19.45
N CYS A 87 15.10 -7.76 19.29
CA CYS A 87 14.50 -6.74 20.16
C CYS A 87 14.32 -7.21 21.58
N THR A 88 14.04 -8.51 21.80
CA THR A 88 13.95 -9.11 23.12
C THR A 88 15.21 -8.89 23.95
N GLU A 89 16.39 -9.06 23.36
CA GLU A 89 17.67 -8.79 24.04
C GLU A 89 17.79 -7.32 24.44
N ALA A 90 17.44 -6.39 23.55
CA ALA A 90 17.49 -4.97 23.85
C ALA A 90 16.54 -4.55 24.99
N LEU A 91 15.37 -5.18 25.08
CA LEU A 91 14.39 -4.94 26.15
C LEU A 91 14.89 -5.48 27.51
N ILE A 92 15.51 -6.66 27.50
CA ILE A 92 16.12 -7.25 28.71
C ILE A 92 17.29 -6.37 29.20
N GLU A 93 18.21 -6.00 28.32
CA GLU A 93 19.35 -5.12 28.64
C GLU A 93 18.93 -3.74 29.14
N ALA A 94 17.80 -3.22 28.65
CA ALA A 94 17.24 -1.93 29.07
C ALA A 94 16.53 -1.98 30.42
N GLY A 95 16.40 -3.16 31.06
CA GLY A 95 15.74 -3.34 32.34
C GLY A 95 14.23 -3.11 32.30
N ILE A 96 13.58 -3.35 31.14
CA ILE A 96 12.11 -3.27 31.03
C ILE A 96 11.48 -4.31 31.95
N ALA A 97 10.50 -3.89 32.77
CA ALA A 97 9.82 -4.77 33.70
C ALA A 97 8.54 -5.40 33.12
N ARG A 98 7.88 -4.73 32.17
CA ARG A 98 6.62 -5.17 31.58
C ARG A 98 6.58 -4.87 30.10
N VAL A 99 6.15 -5.84 29.29
CA VAL A 99 5.88 -5.71 27.84
C VAL A 99 4.39 -5.92 27.60
N VAL A 100 3.74 -4.97 26.97
CA VAL A 100 2.35 -5.06 26.52
C VAL A 100 2.37 -5.10 24.99
N MET A 101 1.91 -6.20 24.41
CA MET A 101 1.91 -6.38 22.96
C MET A 101 0.49 -6.45 22.38
N GLY A 102 0.36 -5.98 21.14
CA GLY A 102 -0.87 -6.07 20.36
C GLY A 102 -1.05 -7.45 19.75
N ALA A 103 -0.55 -7.65 18.53
CA ALA A 103 -0.68 -8.90 17.79
C ALA A 103 0.51 -9.85 18.00
N PRO A 104 0.31 -11.18 17.93
CA PRO A 104 1.42 -12.13 17.77
C PRO A 104 2.03 -11.98 16.37
N ASP A 105 3.30 -12.34 16.21
CA ASP A 105 3.96 -12.37 14.90
C ASP A 105 3.71 -13.74 14.23
N PRO A 106 3.10 -13.80 13.02
CA PRO A 106 2.84 -15.06 12.32
C PRO A 106 4.11 -15.72 11.75
N ASN A 107 5.25 -15.02 11.81
CA ASN A 107 6.50 -15.53 11.26
C ASN A 107 6.98 -16.74 12.10
N PRO A 108 7.13 -17.95 11.50
CA PRO A 108 7.58 -19.15 12.23
C PRO A 108 8.93 -19.01 12.96
N LYS A 109 9.71 -17.98 12.61
CA LYS A 109 10.97 -17.66 13.31
C LYS A 109 10.76 -16.88 14.60
N VAL A 110 9.60 -16.30 14.81
CA VAL A 110 9.20 -15.52 15.99
C VAL A 110 8.14 -16.26 16.79
N ASP A 111 6.98 -16.45 16.28
CA ASP A 111 5.79 -17.20 16.75
C ASP A 111 5.86 -17.67 18.22
N GLY A 112 5.62 -16.77 19.17
CA GLY A 112 5.68 -17.02 20.61
C GLY A 112 7.08 -17.12 21.20
N GLY A 113 8.12 -17.13 20.39
CA GLY A 113 9.51 -17.20 20.85
C GLY A 113 9.95 -15.93 21.58
N GLY A 114 9.45 -14.76 21.13
CA GLY A 114 9.70 -13.48 21.81
C GLY A 114 9.08 -13.43 23.20
N VAL A 115 7.82 -13.84 23.31
CA VAL A 115 7.11 -13.94 24.59
C VAL A 115 7.83 -14.87 25.54
N ALA A 116 8.19 -16.09 25.07
CA ALA A 116 8.88 -17.08 25.90
C ALA A 116 10.24 -16.57 26.43
N GLN A 117 11.01 -15.87 25.58
CA GLN A 117 12.31 -15.32 25.96
C GLN A 117 12.19 -14.21 27.00
N LEU A 118 11.23 -13.29 26.84
CA LEU A 118 10.95 -12.21 27.79
C LEU A 118 10.49 -12.75 29.15
N GLN A 119 9.57 -13.72 29.16
CA GLN A 119 9.09 -14.36 30.39
C GLN A 119 10.21 -15.13 31.11
N ALA A 120 11.10 -15.83 30.38
CA ALA A 120 12.26 -16.50 30.94
C ALA A 120 13.24 -15.52 31.59
N ALA A 121 13.31 -14.29 31.15
CA ALA A 121 14.09 -13.20 31.75
C ALA A 121 13.38 -12.54 32.97
N GLY A 122 12.16 -12.97 33.33
CA GLY A 122 11.39 -12.44 34.45
C GLY A 122 10.57 -11.18 34.12
N ILE A 123 10.39 -10.85 32.82
CA ILE A 123 9.59 -9.72 32.36
C ILE A 123 8.11 -10.15 32.31
N GLU A 124 7.22 -9.31 32.87
CA GLU A 124 5.77 -9.50 32.71
C GLU A 124 5.36 -9.24 31.25
N VAL A 125 4.62 -10.19 30.63
CA VAL A 125 4.12 -10.03 29.26
C VAL A 125 2.61 -10.10 29.23
N VAL A 126 1.98 -9.01 28.74
CA VAL A 126 0.54 -8.91 28.48
C VAL A 126 0.34 -8.91 26.98
N GLN A 127 -0.61 -9.72 26.48
CA GLN A 127 -0.85 -9.92 25.06
C GLN A 127 -2.28 -9.54 24.65
N GLY A 128 -2.47 -9.16 23.40
CA GLY A 128 -3.78 -9.01 22.79
C GLY A 128 -4.45 -7.64 23.04
N VAL A 129 -3.70 -6.62 23.43
CA VAL A 129 -4.25 -5.26 23.59
C VAL A 129 -4.41 -4.62 22.22
N LEU A 130 -5.65 -4.29 21.84
CA LEU A 130 -6.04 -3.80 20.51
C LEU A 130 -5.52 -4.73 19.39
N VAL A 131 -5.69 -6.03 19.57
CA VAL A 131 -5.14 -7.04 18.64
C VAL A 131 -5.71 -6.90 17.24
N GLU A 132 -7.01 -6.62 17.11
CA GLU A 132 -7.68 -6.47 15.81
C GLU A 132 -7.12 -5.27 15.03
N GLU A 133 -6.91 -4.13 15.71
CA GLU A 133 -6.34 -2.93 15.11
C GLU A 133 -4.86 -3.14 14.71
N CYS A 134 -4.10 -3.87 15.54
CA CYS A 134 -2.71 -4.20 15.23
C CYS A 134 -2.58 -5.15 14.04
N GLN A 135 -3.51 -6.10 13.89
CA GLN A 135 -3.59 -6.98 12.73
C GLN A 135 -4.04 -6.21 11.47
N GLU A 136 -5.03 -5.32 11.62
CA GLU A 136 -5.58 -4.52 10.53
C GLU A 136 -4.51 -3.68 9.81
N ILE A 137 -3.61 -3.02 10.56
CA ILE A 137 -2.53 -2.24 9.92
C ILE A 137 -1.49 -3.11 9.23
N ASN A 138 -1.43 -4.41 9.54
CA ASN A 138 -0.44 -5.36 9.06
C ASN A 138 -1.02 -6.48 8.18
N ARG A 139 -2.26 -6.35 7.66
CA ARG A 139 -2.91 -7.39 6.83
C ARG A 139 -2.02 -7.90 5.69
N ALA A 140 -1.35 -7.00 4.98
CA ALA A 140 -0.46 -7.36 3.88
C ALA A 140 0.73 -8.21 4.37
N PHE A 141 1.36 -7.81 5.47
CA PHE A 141 2.45 -8.56 6.09
C PHE A 141 2.02 -9.96 6.54
N PHE A 142 0.90 -10.08 7.27
CA PHE A 142 0.38 -11.36 7.74
C PHE A 142 0.11 -12.30 6.57
N HIS A 143 -0.63 -11.83 5.56
CA HIS A 143 -0.92 -12.60 4.35
C HIS A 143 0.36 -13.07 3.63
N TYR A 144 1.32 -12.16 3.46
CA TYR A 144 2.57 -12.48 2.77
C TYR A 144 3.41 -13.51 3.52
N ILE A 145 3.53 -13.39 4.84
CA ILE A 145 4.29 -14.35 5.67
C ILE A 145 3.63 -15.74 5.66
N GLU A 146 2.32 -15.81 5.69
CA GLU A 146 1.56 -17.09 5.71
C GLU A 146 1.54 -17.77 4.34
N THR A 147 1.43 -17.00 3.24
CA THR A 147 1.18 -17.55 1.90
C THR A 147 2.40 -17.48 0.96
N GLY A 148 3.34 -16.60 1.21
CA GLY A 148 4.41 -16.25 0.29
C GLY A 148 3.95 -15.47 -0.94
N LYS A 149 2.67 -15.08 -1.02
CA LYS A 149 2.07 -14.35 -2.14
C LYS A 149 1.69 -12.93 -1.69
N PRO A 150 1.64 -11.93 -2.62
CA PRO A 150 1.18 -10.59 -2.28
C PRO A 150 -0.26 -10.54 -1.77
N TYR A 151 -0.55 -9.66 -0.83
CA TYR A 151 -1.91 -9.24 -0.49
C TYR A 151 -2.47 -8.38 -1.62
N VAL A 152 -3.54 -8.83 -2.28
CA VAL A 152 -4.07 -8.18 -3.48
C VAL A 152 -5.31 -7.35 -3.16
N ILE A 153 -5.22 -6.05 -3.42
CA ILE A 153 -6.33 -5.11 -3.30
C ILE A 153 -6.87 -4.81 -4.69
N LEU A 154 -8.12 -5.18 -4.97
CA LEU A 154 -8.82 -4.78 -6.17
C LEU A 154 -9.49 -3.42 -5.94
N LYS A 155 -8.96 -2.37 -6.56
CA LYS A 155 -9.48 -1.01 -6.41
C LYS A 155 -10.10 -0.49 -7.70
N TYR A 156 -11.30 0.05 -7.60
CA TYR A 156 -11.93 0.78 -8.71
C TYR A 156 -12.76 1.97 -8.23
N ALA A 157 -12.91 2.96 -9.12
CA ALA A 157 -13.79 4.10 -8.90
C ALA A 157 -14.93 4.06 -9.92
N MET A 158 -16.18 4.23 -9.47
CA MET A 158 -17.35 4.16 -10.34
C MET A 158 -18.41 5.19 -9.96
N THR A 159 -19.29 5.45 -10.89
CA THR A 159 -20.54 6.19 -10.62
C THR A 159 -21.54 5.32 -9.85
N LEU A 160 -22.59 5.92 -9.30
CA LEU A 160 -23.64 5.19 -8.55
C LEU A 160 -24.37 4.13 -9.43
N ASP A 161 -24.41 4.34 -10.76
CA ASP A 161 -24.94 3.37 -11.72
C ASP A 161 -23.87 2.39 -12.26
N GLY A 162 -22.70 2.27 -11.57
CA GLY A 162 -21.68 1.27 -11.84
C GLY A 162 -20.85 1.51 -13.12
N LYS A 163 -20.53 2.76 -13.47
CA LYS A 163 -19.75 3.08 -14.65
C LYS A 163 -18.37 3.64 -14.28
N ILE A 164 -17.32 3.13 -14.95
CA ILE A 164 -15.94 3.59 -14.79
C ILE A 164 -15.50 4.58 -15.90
N ALA A 165 -16.32 4.81 -16.89
CA ALA A 165 -16.15 5.83 -17.90
C ALA A 165 -17.49 6.14 -18.58
N THR A 166 -17.56 7.28 -19.27
CA THR A 166 -18.71 7.63 -20.13
C THR A 166 -18.78 6.70 -21.35
N ARG A 167 -19.85 6.80 -22.14
CA ARG A 167 -20.00 6.07 -23.42
C ARG A 167 -18.90 6.38 -24.44
N SER A 168 -18.24 7.55 -24.32
CA SER A 168 -17.12 7.98 -25.18
C SER A 168 -15.75 7.59 -24.62
N GLY A 169 -15.70 6.94 -23.44
CA GLY A 169 -14.46 6.47 -22.81
C GLY A 169 -13.80 7.48 -21.86
N LYS A 170 -14.36 8.70 -21.69
CA LYS A 170 -13.82 9.68 -20.73
C LYS A 170 -14.05 9.19 -19.28
N SER A 171 -13.00 9.14 -18.44
CA SER A 171 -13.01 8.63 -17.07
C SER A 171 -12.62 9.67 -16.00
N LYS A 172 -12.01 10.78 -16.36
CA LYS A 172 -11.55 11.85 -15.44
C LYS A 172 -12.61 12.95 -15.32
N TRP A 173 -13.04 13.40 -14.10
CA TRP A 173 -12.85 12.70 -12.82
C TRP A 173 -14.18 12.10 -12.34
N ILE A 174 -14.18 10.82 -11.95
CA ILE A 174 -15.40 10.17 -11.43
C ILE A 174 -15.58 10.59 -9.99
N THR A 175 -14.57 10.42 -9.16
CA THR A 175 -14.57 10.71 -7.72
C THR A 175 -13.94 12.06 -7.41
N GLY A 176 -14.29 12.62 -6.25
CA GLY A 176 -13.77 13.88 -5.73
C GLY A 176 -12.35 13.77 -5.17
N GLU A 177 -11.83 14.89 -4.71
CA GLU A 177 -10.46 15.05 -4.24
C GLU A 177 -10.14 14.16 -3.03
N GLU A 178 -10.99 14.14 -2.00
CA GLU A 178 -10.77 13.33 -0.80
C GLU A 178 -10.63 11.84 -1.13
N ALA A 179 -11.43 11.33 -2.07
CA ALA A 179 -11.32 9.97 -2.55
C ALA A 179 -10.00 9.73 -3.29
N ARG A 180 -9.57 10.67 -4.15
CA ARG A 180 -8.27 10.60 -4.85
C ARG A 180 -7.11 10.67 -3.86
N LYS A 181 -7.14 11.55 -2.86
CA LYS A 181 -6.14 11.63 -1.77
C LYS A 181 -6.00 10.28 -1.06
N ARG A 182 -7.11 9.62 -0.73
CA ARG A 182 -7.08 8.28 -0.14
C ARG A 182 -6.42 7.26 -1.08
N VAL A 183 -6.72 7.27 -2.37
CA VAL A 183 -6.06 6.39 -3.36
C VAL A 183 -4.55 6.61 -3.39
N HIS A 184 -4.09 7.85 -3.36
CA HIS A 184 -2.66 8.15 -3.32
C HIS A 184 -2.00 7.71 -2.00
N ALA A 185 -2.69 7.81 -0.87
CA ALA A 185 -2.22 7.25 0.40
C ALA A 185 -2.07 5.72 0.34
N ASP A 186 -3.02 5.03 -0.31
CA ASP A 186 -2.93 3.59 -0.51
C ASP A 186 -1.78 3.23 -1.47
N ARG A 187 -1.54 4.00 -2.54
CA ARG A 187 -0.38 3.83 -3.42
C ARG A 187 0.97 4.03 -2.70
N GLN A 188 1.02 4.91 -1.69
CA GLN A 188 2.21 5.05 -0.83
C GLN A 188 2.38 3.83 0.07
N ARG A 189 1.27 3.35 0.65
CA ARG A 189 1.28 2.29 1.66
C ARG A 189 1.69 0.92 1.11
N TYR A 190 1.18 0.55 -0.07
CA TYR A 190 1.36 -0.78 -0.63
C TYR A 190 2.55 -0.85 -1.59
N ALA A 191 3.21 -2.01 -1.67
CA ALA A 191 4.48 -2.18 -2.37
C ALA A 191 4.37 -1.98 -3.89
N ALA A 192 3.26 -2.39 -4.51
CA ALA A 192 3.11 -2.33 -5.96
C ALA A 192 1.72 -1.92 -6.42
N ILE A 193 1.68 -1.34 -7.64
CA ILE A 193 0.47 -1.05 -8.39
C ILE A 193 0.45 -1.86 -9.68
N MET A 194 -0.67 -2.49 -10.01
CA MET A 194 -0.83 -3.34 -11.19
C MET A 194 -1.97 -2.85 -12.08
N VAL A 195 -1.70 -2.77 -13.37
CA VAL A 195 -2.69 -2.41 -14.40
C VAL A 195 -2.57 -3.32 -15.62
N GLY A 196 -3.66 -3.44 -16.40
CA GLY A 196 -3.60 -4.06 -17.72
C GLY A 196 -3.02 -3.09 -18.76
N VAL A 197 -2.34 -3.61 -19.79
CA VAL A 197 -1.73 -2.84 -20.86
C VAL A 197 -2.70 -1.89 -21.59
N ASN A 198 -3.99 -2.23 -21.66
CA ASN A 198 -4.99 -1.35 -22.28
C ASN A 198 -5.18 -0.04 -21.51
N THR A 199 -4.95 -0.02 -20.19
CA THR A 199 -4.93 1.19 -19.37
C THR A 199 -3.74 2.06 -19.76
N VAL A 200 -2.55 1.48 -19.91
CA VAL A 200 -1.36 2.21 -20.37
C VAL A 200 -1.56 2.80 -21.77
N ILE A 201 -2.11 2.02 -22.71
CA ILE A 201 -2.33 2.48 -24.10
C ILE A 201 -3.36 3.62 -24.18
N LYS A 202 -4.39 3.62 -23.31
CA LYS A 202 -5.49 4.59 -23.38
C LYS A 202 -5.24 5.85 -22.58
N ASP A 203 -4.69 5.70 -21.38
CA ASP A 203 -4.66 6.76 -20.38
C ASP A 203 -3.24 7.29 -20.13
N ASP A 204 -2.21 6.59 -20.64
CA ASP A 204 -0.77 6.84 -20.46
C ASP A 204 -0.44 7.29 -19.02
N PRO A 205 -0.78 6.50 -17.98
CA PRO A 205 -0.69 6.93 -16.61
C PRO A 205 0.74 6.83 -16.08
N LEU A 206 1.14 7.72 -15.16
CA LEU A 206 2.39 7.60 -14.40
C LEU A 206 2.36 6.49 -13.34
N LEU A 207 1.20 6.21 -12.74
CA LEU A 207 1.02 5.26 -11.65
C LEU A 207 1.85 5.58 -10.39
N THR A 208 2.02 6.86 -10.09
CA THR A 208 2.77 7.37 -8.95
C THR A 208 1.88 7.71 -7.75
N CYS A 209 2.51 7.92 -6.60
CA CYS A 209 1.91 8.59 -5.45
C CYS A 209 2.17 10.10 -5.55
N ARG A 210 1.16 10.93 -5.31
CA ARG A 210 1.22 12.39 -5.40
C ARG A 210 0.48 13.03 -4.22
N LEU A 211 0.82 12.67 -2.99
CA LEU A 211 0.17 13.22 -1.78
C LEU A 211 0.47 14.71 -1.61
N ASP A 212 1.68 15.15 -1.92
CA ASP A 212 2.12 16.55 -1.74
C ASP A 212 1.33 17.53 -2.63
N SER A 213 0.82 17.07 -3.79
CA SER A 213 -0.02 17.90 -4.68
C SER A 213 -1.39 18.26 -4.07
N PHE A 214 -1.83 17.57 -3.02
CA PHE A 214 -3.09 17.86 -2.33
C PHE A 214 -2.93 18.83 -1.13
N GLU A 215 -1.69 19.17 -0.74
CA GLU A 215 -1.43 20.10 0.38
C GLU A 215 -1.39 21.58 -0.06
N SER A 216 -1.34 21.84 -1.37
CA SER A 216 -1.19 23.19 -1.93
C SER A 216 -2.47 23.84 -2.44
N SER A 217 -3.62 23.19 -2.39
CA SER A 217 -4.89 23.80 -2.85
C SER A 217 -5.66 24.41 -1.71
N ASP A 218 -5.52 25.73 -1.53
CA ASP A 218 -6.50 26.54 -0.80
C ASP A 218 -7.86 26.44 -1.48
N VAL A 219 -8.88 26.22 -0.65
CA VAL A 219 -10.27 26.01 -1.05
C VAL A 219 -10.80 27.23 -1.80
N GLU A 220 -10.96 27.16 -3.11
CA GLU A 220 -11.84 28.07 -3.85
C GLU A 220 -13.25 27.50 -3.97
N GLU A 221 -14.24 28.33 -3.63
CA GLU A 221 -15.67 28.01 -3.63
C GLU A 221 -16.15 27.57 -5.03
N LEU A 222 -16.91 26.47 -5.06
CA LEU A 222 -17.57 25.95 -6.25
C LEU A 222 -18.51 26.99 -6.89
N GLN A 223 -18.06 27.65 -7.93
CA GLN A 223 -18.96 28.32 -8.89
C GLN A 223 -19.49 27.30 -9.90
N VAL A 224 -20.76 27.42 -10.23
CA VAL A 224 -21.39 26.63 -11.31
C VAL A 224 -20.78 27.07 -12.63
N VAL A 225 -20.06 26.17 -13.29
CA VAL A 225 -19.25 26.45 -14.47
C VAL A 225 -20.01 26.00 -15.72
N ASP A 226 -20.02 26.84 -16.77
CA ASP A 226 -20.58 26.58 -18.11
C ASP A 226 -19.74 25.53 -18.88
N GLU A 227 -20.29 24.86 -19.90
CA GLU A 227 -19.61 23.78 -20.64
C GLU A 227 -18.30 24.21 -21.31
N SER A 228 -18.14 25.47 -21.70
CA SER A 228 -16.90 26.03 -22.29
C SER A 228 -15.79 26.21 -21.22
N ASP A 229 -16.15 26.59 -19.99
CA ASP A 229 -15.22 26.76 -18.88
C ASP A 229 -14.72 25.41 -18.34
N PHE A 230 -15.46 24.31 -18.62
CA PHE A 230 -15.07 22.95 -18.22
C PHE A 230 -13.94 22.38 -19.06
N GLU A 231 -13.87 22.71 -20.38
CA GLU A 231 -12.76 22.30 -21.25
C GLU A 231 -11.47 23.06 -20.91
N ASP A 232 -11.54 24.36 -20.60
CA ASP A 232 -10.40 25.17 -20.17
C ASP A 232 -9.88 24.72 -18.77
N LEU A 233 -10.77 24.26 -17.87
CA LEU A 233 -10.41 23.71 -16.57
C LEU A 233 -9.65 22.37 -16.71
N LEU A 234 -10.07 21.54 -17.66
CA LEU A 234 -9.47 20.25 -17.98
C LEU A 234 -8.06 20.42 -18.57
N GLU A 235 -7.85 21.43 -19.42
CA GLU A 235 -6.52 21.74 -19.97
C GLU A 235 -5.58 22.32 -18.90
N ARG A 236 -6.08 23.11 -17.94
CA ARG A 236 -5.30 23.60 -16.80
C ARG A 236 -4.92 22.47 -15.83
N GLU A 237 -5.85 21.57 -15.48
CA GLU A 237 -5.56 20.42 -14.61
C GLU A 237 -4.56 19.46 -15.25
N MET A 238 -4.59 19.30 -16.59
CA MET A 238 -3.57 18.49 -17.30
C MET A 238 -2.19 19.16 -17.31
N ALA A 239 -2.13 20.49 -17.38
CA ALA A 239 -0.89 21.25 -17.30
C ALA A 239 -0.32 21.29 -15.88
N GLU A 240 -1.18 21.30 -14.85
CA GLU A 240 -0.79 21.20 -13.44
C GLU A 240 -0.27 19.79 -13.11
N ASP A 241 -0.83 18.73 -13.69
CA ASP A 241 -0.34 17.36 -13.59
C ASP A 241 1.07 17.20 -14.25
N GLU A 242 1.35 17.92 -15.36
CA GLU A 242 2.69 17.96 -15.96
C GLU A 242 3.69 18.77 -15.14
N ALA A 243 3.28 19.90 -14.56
CA ALA A 243 4.12 20.72 -13.71
C ALA A 243 4.46 20.04 -12.36
N ALA A 244 3.50 19.29 -11.77
CA ALA A 244 3.72 18.46 -10.58
C ALA A 244 4.70 17.31 -10.86
N PHE A 245 4.68 16.76 -12.08
CA PHE A 245 5.63 15.75 -12.52
C PHE A 245 7.07 16.25 -12.60
N GLU A 246 7.29 17.47 -13.16
CA GLU A 246 8.63 18.06 -13.21
C GLU A 246 9.19 18.38 -11.81
N ALA A 247 8.31 18.77 -10.87
CA ALA A 247 8.69 19.01 -9.48
C ALA A 247 9.04 17.70 -8.72
N ASP A 248 8.30 16.59 -8.99
CA ASP A 248 8.58 15.27 -8.40
C ASP A 248 9.90 14.68 -8.93
N LEU A 249 10.28 14.95 -10.19
CA LEU A 249 11.56 14.52 -10.75
C LEU A 249 12.76 15.22 -10.07
N GLU A 250 12.65 16.50 -9.73
CA GLU A 250 13.69 17.22 -8.99
C GLU A 250 13.80 16.77 -7.52
N GLY A 251 12.69 16.30 -6.90
CA GLY A 251 12.65 15.78 -5.53
C GLY A 251 13.25 14.38 -5.36
N CYS A 252 13.20 13.52 -6.37
CA CYS A 252 13.73 12.15 -6.35
C CYS A 252 15.25 12.06 -6.51
N ALA A 253 15.92 13.10 -6.97
CA ALA A 253 17.35 13.08 -7.30
C ALA A 253 18.31 13.16 -6.11
N ASP A 254 17.83 13.35 -4.88
CA ASP A 254 18.69 13.49 -3.69
C ASP A 254 18.58 12.33 -2.71
N SER A 255 19.18 11.20 -3.06
CA SER A 255 19.35 10.01 -2.22
C SER A 255 20.65 10.03 -1.42
N THR A 256 20.93 11.10 -0.68
CA THR A 256 22.00 11.11 0.31
C THR A 256 21.45 11.29 1.71
N LEU A 257 21.33 10.16 2.43
CA LEU A 257 21.15 10.08 3.87
C LEU A 257 22.18 10.94 4.61
N ARG A 258 21.80 12.11 5.09
CA ARG A 258 22.53 12.83 6.13
C ARG A 258 21.58 13.55 7.07
N GLY A 259 21.60 13.11 8.33
CA GLY A 259 21.28 13.94 9.50
C GLY A 259 19.79 14.04 9.85
N PHE A 260 19.49 13.77 11.10
CA PHE A 260 18.20 14.00 11.73
C PHE A 260 17.77 15.47 11.61
N GLY A 261 17.15 15.83 10.50
CA GLY A 261 16.49 17.09 10.25
C GLY A 261 15.02 16.82 9.97
N THR A 262 14.12 17.66 10.46
CA THR A 262 12.67 17.62 10.36
C THR A 262 12.14 16.72 9.24
N PHE A 263 11.57 15.57 9.66
CA PHE A 263 10.98 14.55 8.79
C PHE A 263 9.90 15.20 7.90
N LYS A 264 10.18 15.37 6.62
CA LYS A 264 9.14 15.50 5.60
C LYS A 264 8.82 14.10 5.12
N PRO A 265 7.54 13.66 5.13
CA PRO A 265 7.17 12.38 4.55
C PRO A 265 7.55 12.40 3.07
N ARG A 266 8.58 11.66 2.69
CA ARG A 266 8.91 11.44 1.28
C ARG A 266 7.84 10.54 0.69
N CYS A 267 7.30 10.91 -0.46
CA CYS A 267 6.37 10.08 -1.20
C CYS A 267 7.11 8.85 -1.74
N SER A 268 6.78 7.66 -1.21
CA SER A 268 7.28 6.40 -1.75
C SER A 268 6.42 6.00 -2.93
N ASN A 269 6.98 5.94 -4.14
CA ASN A 269 6.27 5.45 -5.32
C ASN A 269 6.16 3.92 -5.28
N PRO A 270 4.99 3.34 -5.60
CA PRO A 270 4.85 1.90 -5.72
C PRO A 270 5.59 1.35 -6.93
N ILE A 271 6.06 0.11 -6.84
CA ILE A 271 6.55 -0.66 -7.99
C ILE A 271 5.41 -0.79 -9.00
N ARG A 272 5.66 -0.54 -10.29
CA ARG A 272 4.65 -0.60 -11.34
C ARG A 272 4.67 -1.96 -12.04
N ILE A 273 3.51 -2.59 -12.18
CA ILE A 273 3.34 -3.90 -12.81
C ILE A 273 2.34 -3.75 -13.95
N ILE A 274 2.78 -4.01 -15.19
CA ILE A 274 1.95 -3.94 -16.40
C ILE A 274 1.67 -5.36 -16.88
N CYS A 275 0.41 -5.80 -16.83
CA CYS A 275 0.01 -7.07 -17.41
C CYS A 275 -0.20 -6.94 -18.93
N ASP A 276 0.74 -7.48 -19.71
CA ASP A 276 0.79 -7.34 -21.16
C ASP A 276 1.13 -8.65 -21.87
N THR A 277 0.13 -9.48 -22.08
CA THR A 277 0.26 -10.82 -22.66
C THR A 277 1.11 -10.86 -23.94
N ARG A 278 1.03 -9.83 -24.78
CA ARG A 278 1.64 -9.77 -26.12
C ARG A 278 2.74 -8.72 -26.27
N LEU A 279 3.20 -8.14 -25.18
CA LEU A 279 4.24 -7.10 -25.13
C LEU A 279 3.93 -5.91 -26.07
N ARG A 280 2.74 -5.28 -25.86
CA ARG A 280 2.22 -4.15 -26.64
C ARG A 280 2.40 -2.79 -25.97
N THR A 281 2.96 -2.76 -24.76
CA THR A 281 3.20 -1.53 -24.01
C THR A 281 3.98 -0.55 -24.87
N PRO A 282 3.49 0.68 -25.12
CA PRO A 282 4.20 1.64 -25.94
C PRO A 282 5.56 2.00 -25.30
N LEU A 283 6.62 2.00 -26.13
CA LEU A 283 7.98 2.33 -25.65
C LEU A 283 8.14 3.81 -25.24
N ASP A 284 7.23 4.65 -25.69
CA ASP A 284 7.14 6.07 -25.38
C ASP A 284 6.11 6.40 -24.27
N SER A 285 5.47 5.39 -23.70
CA SER A 285 4.56 5.60 -22.56
C SER A 285 5.31 6.10 -21.32
N GLN A 286 4.63 6.85 -20.47
CA GLN A 286 5.21 7.43 -19.26
C GLN A 286 5.81 6.34 -18.34
N VAL A 287 5.11 5.21 -18.15
CA VAL A 287 5.62 4.10 -17.32
C VAL A 287 6.94 3.50 -17.82
N VAL A 288 7.18 3.51 -19.15
CA VAL A 288 8.43 3.02 -19.73
C VAL A 288 9.51 4.10 -19.69
N ARG A 289 9.17 5.35 -20.01
CA ARG A 289 10.13 6.47 -20.02
C ARG A 289 10.72 6.77 -18.65
N THR A 290 9.98 6.51 -17.57
CA THR A 290 10.38 6.77 -16.19
C THR A 290 10.76 5.49 -15.44
N ALA A 291 11.06 4.39 -16.13
CA ALA A 291 11.38 3.11 -15.49
C ALA A 291 12.72 3.12 -14.74
N ALA A 292 13.66 3.97 -15.19
CA ALA A 292 14.92 4.23 -14.49
C ALA A 292 14.74 4.82 -13.07
N GLU A 293 13.65 5.55 -12.85
CA GLU A 293 13.37 6.24 -11.58
C GLU A 293 12.42 5.44 -10.69
N ILE A 294 11.45 4.76 -11.30
CA ILE A 294 10.42 3.98 -10.61
C ILE A 294 10.42 2.56 -11.16
N PRO A 295 10.76 1.54 -10.34
CA PRO A 295 10.83 0.16 -10.77
C PRO A 295 9.58 -0.27 -11.52
N THR A 296 9.74 -0.76 -12.76
CA THR A 296 8.63 -1.10 -13.65
C THR A 296 8.82 -2.50 -14.21
N TYR A 297 7.87 -3.38 -13.92
CA TYR A 297 7.82 -4.75 -14.41
C TYR A 297 6.75 -4.88 -15.49
N ILE A 298 7.08 -5.54 -16.61
CA ILE A 298 6.11 -5.94 -17.62
C ILE A 298 5.94 -7.45 -17.55
N ALA A 299 4.78 -7.91 -17.07
CA ALA A 299 4.41 -9.31 -17.05
C ALA A 299 3.86 -9.73 -18.41
N THR A 300 4.51 -10.68 -19.10
CA THR A 300 4.19 -11.05 -20.46
C THR A 300 4.29 -12.55 -20.72
N CYS A 301 3.58 -13.04 -21.75
CA CYS A 301 3.72 -14.39 -22.29
C CYS A 301 4.70 -14.45 -23.47
N GLU A 302 5.18 -13.30 -23.97
CA GLU A 302 6.19 -13.24 -25.01
C GLU A 302 7.52 -13.77 -24.49
N ARG A 303 8.12 -14.72 -25.24
CA ARG A 303 9.38 -15.39 -24.85
C ARG A 303 10.57 -14.97 -25.70
N ASP A 304 10.33 -14.24 -26.76
CA ASP A 304 11.36 -13.77 -27.66
C ASP A 304 12.19 -12.68 -26.96
N LEU A 305 13.42 -13.00 -26.63
CA LEU A 305 14.33 -12.11 -25.94
C LEU A 305 14.68 -10.85 -26.74
N GLU A 306 14.64 -10.91 -28.09
CA GLU A 306 14.90 -9.75 -28.95
C GLU A 306 13.81 -8.69 -28.76
N LYS A 307 12.55 -9.11 -28.56
CA LYS A 307 11.44 -8.19 -28.27
C LYS A 307 11.52 -7.59 -26.87
N HIS A 308 12.21 -8.23 -25.92
CA HIS A 308 12.43 -7.70 -24.58
C HIS A 308 13.50 -6.59 -24.55
N LEU A 309 14.48 -6.60 -25.48
CA LEU A 309 15.61 -5.69 -25.47
C LEU A 309 15.20 -4.20 -25.39
N PRO A 310 14.25 -3.69 -26.21
CA PRO A 310 13.88 -2.27 -26.17
C PRO A 310 13.33 -1.79 -24.81
N TYR A 311 12.71 -2.69 -24.04
CA TYR A 311 12.19 -2.38 -22.70
C TYR A 311 13.31 -2.42 -21.65
N ARG A 312 14.20 -3.44 -21.73
CA ARG A 312 15.36 -3.57 -20.83
C ARG A 312 16.35 -2.41 -21.01
N GLU A 313 16.52 -1.92 -22.22
CA GLU A 313 17.34 -0.73 -22.50
C GLU A 313 16.77 0.55 -21.87
N ARG A 314 15.48 0.53 -21.47
CA ARG A 314 14.78 1.58 -20.73
C ARG A 314 14.57 1.23 -19.27
N GLU A 315 15.34 0.25 -18.77
CA GLU A 315 15.31 -0.20 -17.36
C GLU A 315 13.96 -0.77 -16.90
N CYS A 316 13.12 -1.25 -17.84
CA CYS A 316 11.98 -2.08 -17.48
C CYS A 316 12.43 -3.55 -17.29
N ASP A 317 11.97 -4.17 -16.21
CA ASP A 317 12.13 -5.60 -15.98
C ASP A 317 11.01 -6.39 -16.67
N ILE A 318 11.34 -7.54 -17.24
CA ILE A 318 10.37 -8.44 -17.90
C ILE A 318 10.16 -9.69 -17.05
N ILE A 319 8.92 -9.92 -16.63
CA ILE A 319 8.49 -11.15 -15.97
C ILE A 319 7.77 -12.02 -17.00
N VAL A 320 8.42 -13.10 -17.45
CA VAL A 320 7.78 -14.05 -18.35
C VAL A 320 6.95 -15.05 -17.54
N VAL A 321 5.66 -15.14 -17.87
CA VAL A 321 4.69 -16.07 -17.28
C VAL A 321 3.97 -16.87 -18.38
N PRO A 322 3.39 -18.03 -18.07
CA PRO A 322 2.53 -18.75 -19.01
C PRO A 322 1.32 -17.91 -19.44
N GLU A 323 0.71 -18.31 -20.55
CA GLU A 323 -0.60 -17.83 -20.98
C GLU A 323 -1.71 -18.72 -20.40
N ALA A 324 -2.71 -18.12 -19.78
CA ALA A 324 -3.91 -18.79 -19.30
C ALA A 324 -5.15 -18.01 -19.74
N ALA A 325 -6.13 -18.68 -20.34
CA ALA A 325 -7.35 -18.09 -20.88
C ALA A 325 -7.13 -16.85 -21.79
N GLY A 326 -6.02 -16.82 -22.55
CA GLY A 326 -5.68 -15.71 -23.48
C GLY A 326 -4.98 -14.52 -22.82
N HIS A 327 -4.67 -14.60 -21.55
CA HIS A 327 -4.00 -13.55 -20.73
C HIS A 327 -2.77 -14.11 -20.01
N VAL A 328 -2.00 -13.24 -19.36
CA VAL A 328 -0.97 -13.65 -18.41
C VAL A 328 -1.59 -14.49 -17.30
N ASP A 329 -0.95 -15.59 -16.93
CA ASP A 329 -1.35 -16.41 -15.81
C ASP A 329 -1.15 -15.63 -14.50
N ILE A 330 -2.27 -15.22 -13.88
CA ILE A 330 -2.28 -14.35 -12.70
C ILE A 330 -1.76 -15.09 -11.47
N GLU A 331 -2.07 -16.37 -11.33
CA GLU A 331 -1.62 -17.16 -10.17
C GLU A 331 -0.10 -17.29 -10.17
N ILE A 332 0.49 -17.68 -11.29
CA ILE A 332 1.94 -17.76 -11.46
C ILE A 332 2.60 -16.37 -11.33
N LEU A 333 1.92 -15.32 -11.78
CA LEU A 333 2.41 -13.95 -11.59
C LEU A 333 2.50 -13.60 -10.10
N MET A 334 1.46 -13.89 -9.30
CA MET A 334 1.49 -13.62 -7.85
C MET A 334 2.60 -14.39 -7.14
N GLU A 335 2.86 -15.66 -7.52
CA GLU A 335 3.99 -16.43 -6.98
C GLU A 335 5.33 -15.73 -7.26
N LYS A 336 5.56 -15.32 -8.52
CA LYS A 336 6.79 -14.61 -8.89
C LYS A 336 6.95 -13.26 -8.20
N LEU A 337 5.87 -12.53 -8.00
CA LEU A 337 5.90 -11.26 -7.26
C LEU A 337 6.26 -11.49 -5.79
N GLY A 338 5.72 -12.54 -5.17
CA GLY A 338 6.09 -12.95 -3.81
C GLY A 338 7.57 -13.32 -3.70
N GLU A 339 8.11 -14.09 -4.67
CA GLU A 339 9.53 -14.43 -4.74
C GLU A 339 10.45 -13.19 -4.88
N LEU A 340 9.95 -12.12 -5.50
CA LEU A 340 10.63 -10.81 -5.60
C LEU A 340 10.52 -9.96 -4.32
N GLY A 341 9.83 -10.45 -3.28
CA GLY A 341 9.64 -9.73 -2.03
C GLY A 341 8.53 -8.65 -2.09
N ILE A 342 7.66 -8.70 -3.09
CA ILE A 342 6.50 -7.81 -3.18
C ILE A 342 5.39 -8.39 -2.33
N ASP A 343 5.12 -7.77 -1.19
CA ASP A 343 4.16 -8.22 -0.17
C ASP A 343 2.71 -7.80 -0.47
N SER A 344 2.51 -6.79 -1.31
CA SER A 344 1.20 -6.22 -1.56
C SER A 344 1.09 -5.59 -2.94
N VAL A 345 -0.10 -5.70 -3.56
CA VAL A 345 -0.40 -5.18 -4.91
C VAL A 345 -1.77 -4.52 -4.93
N ILE A 346 -1.83 -3.24 -5.35
CA ILE A 346 -3.10 -2.60 -5.71
C ILE A 346 -3.35 -2.81 -7.20
N VAL A 347 -4.46 -3.41 -7.56
CA VAL A 347 -4.93 -3.54 -8.93
C VAL A 347 -5.83 -2.35 -9.26
N GLU A 348 -5.32 -1.44 -10.11
CA GLU A 348 -6.02 -0.22 -10.48
C GLU A 348 -6.32 -0.17 -11.97
N GLY A 349 -7.28 -0.91 -12.43
CA GLY A 349 -7.74 -0.61 -13.75
C GLY A 349 -7.83 -1.67 -14.80
N GLY A 350 -8.71 -1.39 -15.73
CA GLY A 350 -9.12 -2.27 -16.79
C GLY A 350 -10.11 -3.32 -16.30
N ALA A 351 -11.33 -3.31 -16.84
CA ALA A 351 -12.36 -4.26 -16.44
C ALA A 351 -11.93 -5.73 -16.63
N GLU A 352 -11.09 -6.01 -17.63
CA GLU A 352 -10.60 -7.35 -17.94
C GLU A 352 -9.61 -7.86 -16.88
N ILE A 353 -8.65 -7.04 -16.43
CA ILE A 353 -7.72 -7.48 -15.38
C ILE A 353 -8.43 -7.62 -14.04
N ASN A 354 -9.42 -6.76 -13.77
CA ASN A 354 -10.23 -6.86 -12.56
C ASN A 354 -10.98 -8.20 -12.51
N TRP A 355 -11.53 -8.64 -13.66
CA TRP A 355 -12.13 -9.97 -13.75
C TRP A 355 -11.08 -11.07 -13.59
N SER A 356 -9.93 -10.95 -14.26
CA SER A 356 -8.88 -11.96 -14.19
C SER A 356 -8.44 -12.22 -12.75
N VAL A 357 -8.13 -11.18 -11.97
CA VAL A 357 -7.70 -11.37 -10.57
C VAL A 357 -8.79 -11.95 -9.68
N LEU A 358 -10.07 -11.64 -9.95
CA LEU A 358 -11.21 -12.23 -9.24
C LEU A 358 -11.41 -13.70 -9.63
N ALA A 359 -11.36 -14.02 -10.93
CA ALA A 359 -11.58 -15.38 -11.45
C ALA A 359 -10.48 -16.37 -11.02
N TYR A 360 -9.28 -15.89 -10.74
CA TYR A 360 -8.16 -16.67 -10.21
C TYR A 360 -8.10 -16.67 -8.67
N GLU A 361 -9.12 -16.11 -8.00
CA GLU A 361 -9.25 -16.11 -6.53
C GLU A 361 -8.02 -15.54 -5.79
N VAL A 362 -7.29 -14.58 -6.41
CA VAL A 362 -6.10 -13.98 -5.82
C VAL A 362 -6.40 -12.67 -5.07
N VAL A 363 -7.63 -12.16 -5.15
CA VAL A 363 -8.02 -10.90 -4.50
C VAL A 363 -8.29 -11.14 -3.02
N SER A 364 -7.60 -10.39 -2.17
CA SER A 364 -7.81 -10.41 -0.71
C SER A 364 -8.86 -9.38 -0.27
N CYS A 365 -8.87 -8.20 -0.90
CA CYS A 365 -9.76 -7.09 -0.54
C CYS A 365 -10.25 -6.34 -1.77
N VAL A 366 -11.50 -5.90 -1.75
CA VAL A 366 -12.11 -5.03 -2.77
C VAL A 366 -12.31 -3.63 -2.17
N GLN A 367 -11.82 -2.60 -2.86
CA GLN A 367 -12.05 -1.19 -2.56
C GLN A 367 -12.87 -0.55 -3.69
N ALA A 368 -14.16 -0.34 -3.47
CA ALA A 368 -15.05 0.30 -4.41
C ALA A 368 -15.30 1.77 -4.01
N TYR A 369 -14.78 2.71 -4.80
CA TYR A 369 -15.08 4.13 -4.64
C TYR A 369 -16.32 4.48 -5.47
N VAL A 370 -17.39 4.92 -4.82
CA VAL A 370 -18.69 5.18 -5.45
C VAL A 370 -19.00 6.68 -5.40
N ALA A 371 -19.00 7.33 -6.56
CA ALA A 371 -19.36 8.73 -6.68
C ALA A 371 -20.88 8.90 -6.84
N PRO A 372 -21.49 9.95 -6.24
CA PRO A 372 -22.91 10.26 -6.40
C PRO A 372 -23.22 10.90 -7.76
N LYS A 373 -22.85 10.18 -8.83
CA LYS A 373 -23.02 10.57 -10.24
C LYS A 373 -23.70 9.45 -11.01
N ILE A 374 -24.34 9.79 -12.14
CA ILE A 374 -24.97 8.86 -13.07
C ILE A 374 -24.41 9.15 -14.47
N PHE A 375 -23.78 8.18 -15.12
CA PHE A 375 -23.33 8.31 -16.51
C PHE A 375 -24.30 7.70 -17.49
N GLY A 376 -24.97 6.61 -17.12
CA GLY A 376 -25.83 5.85 -18.02
C GLY A 376 -25.08 5.19 -19.19
N GLY A 377 -25.83 4.79 -20.21
CA GLY A 377 -25.30 4.18 -21.44
C GLY A 377 -25.02 2.67 -21.30
N ALA A 378 -25.72 1.87 -22.12
CA ALA A 378 -25.57 0.40 -22.10
C ALA A 378 -24.13 -0.06 -22.45
N ALA A 379 -23.42 0.70 -23.30
CA ALA A 379 -22.05 0.38 -23.71
C ALA A 379 -20.97 1.06 -22.85
N ALA A 380 -21.36 1.85 -21.82
CA ALA A 380 -20.41 2.43 -20.89
C ALA A 380 -19.80 1.31 -20.01
N PRO A 381 -18.46 1.26 -19.85
CA PRO A 381 -17.79 0.15 -19.19
C PRO A 381 -18.13 0.08 -17.68
N SER A 382 -18.23 -1.15 -17.19
CA SER A 382 -18.35 -1.49 -15.76
C SER A 382 -16.96 -1.75 -15.13
N PRO A 383 -16.84 -1.72 -13.81
CA PRO A 383 -15.57 -1.97 -13.13
C PRO A 383 -15.02 -3.39 -13.36
N VAL A 384 -15.90 -4.38 -13.50
CA VAL A 384 -15.53 -5.78 -13.73
C VAL A 384 -16.11 -6.23 -15.05
N GLY A 385 -15.26 -6.75 -15.92
CA GLY A 385 -15.57 -7.26 -17.27
C GLY A 385 -15.55 -8.77 -17.33
N GLY A 386 -14.91 -9.31 -18.38
CA GLY A 386 -14.75 -10.74 -18.60
C GLY A 386 -16.06 -11.48 -18.89
N LEU A 387 -16.05 -12.80 -18.66
CA LEU A 387 -17.22 -13.66 -18.91
C LEU A 387 -18.31 -13.52 -17.84
N GLY A 388 -17.95 -13.08 -16.64
CA GLY A 388 -18.86 -13.06 -15.49
C GLY A 388 -19.30 -14.46 -15.03
N VAL A 389 -20.24 -14.49 -14.08
CA VAL A 389 -20.80 -15.74 -13.53
C VAL A 389 -22.12 -16.11 -14.22
N GLU A 390 -22.37 -17.40 -14.40
CA GLU A 390 -23.58 -17.91 -15.09
C GLU A 390 -24.85 -17.79 -14.24
N ALA A 391 -24.73 -17.81 -12.92
CA ALA A 391 -25.87 -17.76 -12.01
C ALA A 391 -25.50 -17.08 -10.69
N PRO A 392 -26.47 -16.45 -9.97
CA PRO A 392 -26.20 -15.77 -8.71
C PRO A 392 -25.51 -16.65 -7.64
N LYS A 393 -25.74 -17.94 -7.64
CA LYS A 393 -25.10 -18.90 -6.71
C LYS A 393 -23.59 -19.08 -6.92
N TYR A 394 -23.08 -18.61 -8.04
CA TYR A 394 -21.65 -18.61 -8.37
C TYR A 394 -21.02 -17.22 -8.18
N ALA A 395 -21.74 -16.29 -7.55
CA ALA A 395 -21.19 -14.99 -7.23
C ALA A 395 -19.97 -15.13 -6.31
N ILE A 396 -19.00 -14.25 -6.50
CA ILE A 396 -17.88 -14.10 -5.57
C ILE A 396 -18.43 -13.39 -4.32
N GLU A 397 -18.42 -14.12 -3.20
CA GLU A 397 -18.95 -13.62 -1.93
C GLU A 397 -17.95 -12.71 -1.24
N LEU A 398 -18.46 -11.63 -0.69
CA LEU A 398 -17.66 -10.65 0.04
C LEU A 398 -18.07 -10.62 1.52
N SER A 399 -17.21 -10.14 2.39
CA SER A 399 -17.51 -9.87 3.80
C SER A 399 -18.53 -8.74 3.96
N ASP A 400 -18.98 -8.52 5.20
CA ASP A 400 -19.75 -7.33 5.53
C ASP A 400 -18.96 -6.06 5.17
N PRO A 401 -19.60 -5.07 4.52
CA PRO A 401 -18.90 -3.91 4.02
C PRO A 401 -18.52 -2.93 5.14
N LYS A 402 -17.27 -2.48 5.14
CA LYS A 402 -16.85 -1.27 5.84
C LYS A 402 -17.06 -0.08 4.91
N VAL A 403 -17.89 0.87 5.34
CA VAL A 403 -18.25 2.05 4.52
C VAL A 403 -17.65 3.30 5.15
N THR A 404 -16.83 4.01 4.37
CA THR A 404 -16.24 5.30 4.76
C THR A 404 -16.71 6.40 3.81
N GLN A 405 -17.17 7.52 4.34
CA GLN A 405 -17.51 8.69 3.54
C GLN A 405 -16.24 9.53 3.30
N LEU A 406 -15.97 9.87 2.04
CA LEU A 406 -14.84 10.68 1.59
C LEU A 406 -15.40 11.87 0.81
N GLY A 407 -15.64 12.99 1.51
CA GLY A 407 -16.38 14.12 0.95
C GLY A 407 -17.79 13.72 0.53
N ARG A 408 -18.05 13.75 -0.79
CA ARG A 408 -19.34 13.32 -1.36
C ARG A 408 -19.34 11.84 -1.78
N ASP A 409 -18.18 11.21 -1.88
CA ASP A 409 -18.03 9.83 -2.34
C ASP A 409 -18.10 8.85 -1.18
N LEU A 410 -18.36 7.59 -1.50
CA LEU A 410 -18.30 6.47 -0.55
C LEU A 410 -17.18 5.53 -0.94
N LEU A 411 -16.35 5.16 0.02
CA LEU A 411 -15.46 4.01 -0.09
C LEU A 411 -16.12 2.82 0.60
N ILE A 412 -16.29 1.73 -0.16
CA ILE A 412 -16.81 0.45 0.32
C ILE A 412 -15.66 -0.54 0.27
N GLU A 413 -15.25 -1.06 1.43
CA GLU A 413 -14.17 -2.04 1.58
C GLU A 413 -14.76 -3.38 2.05
N CYS A 414 -14.41 -4.46 1.36
CA CYS A 414 -14.84 -5.83 1.68
C CYS A 414 -13.69 -6.81 1.47
N GLU A 415 -13.56 -7.81 2.33
CA GLU A 415 -12.69 -8.96 2.08
C GLU A 415 -13.39 -9.96 1.16
N VAL A 416 -12.64 -10.68 0.34
CA VAL A 416 -13.13 -11.80 -0.46
C VAL A 416 -13.15 -13.04 0.44
N LYS A 417 -14.30 -13.79 0.41
CA LYS A 417 -14.50 -15.00 1.23
C LYS A 417 -13.98 -16.25 0.55
#